data_28c3434f3cd0645cc2ea3417dd61c3cc
#
_entry.id   28c3434f3cd0645cc2ea3417dd61c3cc
#
_cell.length_a   1.000
_cell.length_b   1.000
_cell.length_c   1.000
_cell.angle_alpha   90.00
_cell.angle_beta   90.00
_cell.angle_gamma   90.00
#
_symmetry.space_group_name_H-M   'P 1'
#
loop_
_entity.id
_entity.type
_entity.pdbx_description
1 polymer ?
#
loop_
_entity_poly.entity_id
_entity_poly.type
_entity_poly.pdbx_seq_one_letter_code
_entity_poly.pdbx_strand_id
1 'polypeptide(L)'
;MPWRAATSKRCWSSNRAMTDILIFGGQSNMQGQSECLSETEVVRGAYEYKYLTDTLQPLQNPVGEDVRYDGGAGWRFDVGSSAEDWLREHALGSACYGHTNLVPAFCRAYLSVTGGEAVAVHAAKGSTEIKDWLPGTKGYAAMVQKSLAAIRKVGAVGKIYFVWLQGESDAIFSCSQSDYEAQLVQLQEGLARDLGIDAFGIIRVGRFTGDARDDAIIEAQRAACKHYRHFLMLSELAEQIEQDPACMNPHVGGHFGAKGLELLGADAGETLGIYRMGGK
;
A
#
# COMPACT_ATOMS: atom_id res chain seq x y z
N MET A 1 -41.27 53.05 2.86
CA MET A 1 -40.27 52.41 3.74
C MET A 1 -39.85 51.11 3.09
N PRO A 2 -38.60 50.96 2.62
CA PRO A 2 -38.15 49.74 1.97
C PRO A 2 -37.55 48.79 2.99
N TRP A 3 -37.97 47.53 2.91
CA TRP A 3 -37.45 46.38 3.69
C TRP A 3 -36.00 46.09 3.29
N ARG A 4 -35.09 46.16 4.24
CA ARG A 4 -33.72 45.67 4.06
C ARG A 4 -33.72 44.16 4.30
N ALA A 5 -33.43 43.39 3.25
CA ALA A 5 -33.11 41.98 3.36
C ALA A 5 -31.74 41.79 4.05
N ALA A 6 -31.73 41.21 5.23
CA ALA A 6 -30.51 40.79 5.92
C ALA A 6 -29.99 39.52 5.25
N THR A 7 -28.94 39.66 4.42
CA THR A 7 -28.16 38.52 3.93
C THR A 7 -27.26 37.98 5.07
N SER A 8 -27.72 36.95 5.75
CA SER A 8 -26.88 36.20 6.66
C SER A 8 -25.79 35.45 5.82
N LYS A 9 -24.60 35.97 5.80
CA LYS A 9 -23.42 35.22 5.37
C LYS A 9 -23.22 34.07 6.38
N ARG A 10 -23.69 32.87 6.04
CA ARG A 10 -23.26 31.65 6.74
C ARG A 10 -21.75 31.51 6.49
N CYS A 11 -20.99 31.77 7.54
CA CYS A 11 -19.58 31.44 7.59
C CYS A 11 -19.51 29.89 7.63
N TRP A 12 -19.23 29.28 6.48
CA TRP A 12 -18.87 27.88 6.41
C TRP A 12 -17.48 27.77 7.00
N SER A 13 -17.37 27.47 8.30
CA SER A 13 -16.17 26.93 8.87
C SER A 13 -15.95 25.57 8.20
N SER A 14 -15.06 25.52 7.22
CA SER A 14 -14.64 24.27 6.60
C SER A 14 -13.78 23.49 7.59
N ASN A 15 -14.42 22.77 8.51
CA ASN A 15 -13.82 21.66 9.19
C ASN A 15 -13.73 20.52 8.16
N ARG A 16 -12.81 20.63 7.20
CA ARG A 16 -12.49 19.53 6.30
C ARG A 16 -11.87 18.46 7.19
N ALA A 17 -12.55 17.33 7.33
CA ALA A 17 -11.98 16.18 8.00
C ALA A 17 -10.62 15.87 7.35
N MET A 18 -9.60 15.64 8.17
CA MET A 18 -8.27 15.30 7.67
C MET A 18 -8.30 13.89 7.10
N THR A 19 -7.72 13.71 5.91
CA THR A 19 -7.68 12.43 5.20
C THR A 19 -6.35 11.74 5.46
N ASP A 20 -6.36 10.50 5.93
CA ASP A 20 -5.13 9.74 6.15
C ASP A 20 -4.60 9.18 4.82
N ILE A 21 -3.28 9.15 4.67
CA ILE A 21 -2.59 8.60 3.50
C ILE A 21 -2.00 7.24 3.88
N LEU A 22 -2.37 6.21 3.12
CA LEU A 22 -1.90 4.84 3.29
C LEU A 22 -1.08 4.45 2.07
N ILE A 23 0.24 4.34 2.23
CA ILE A 23 1.17 4.02 1.15
C ILE A 23 1.50 2.53 1.23
N PHE A 24 1.24 1.80 0.15
CA PHE A 24 1.43 0.36 0.07
C PHE A 24 2.62 0.04 -0.82
N GLY A 25 3.73 -0.38 -0.20
CA GLY A 25 4.96 -0.81 -0.88
C GLY A 25 5.23 -2.29 -0.70
N GLY A 26 5.99 -2.88 -1.61
CA GLY A 26 6.34 -4.28 -1.56
C GLY A 26 6.47 -4.94 -2.92
N GLN A 27 6.27 -6.26 -2.96
CA GLN A 27 6.41 -7.02 -4.20
C GLN A 27 5.09 -7.68 -4.66
N SER A 28 5.13 -8.84 -5.29
CA SER A 28 4.01 -9.45 -5.99
C SER A 28 2.77 -9.68 -5.13
N ASN A 29 2.91 -10.09 -3.87
CA ASN A 29 1.80 -10.25 -2.94
C ASN A 29 1.16 -8.91 -2.55
N MET A 30 1.95 -7.82 -2.44
CA MET A 30 1.41 -6.46 -2.29
C MET A 30 0.83 -5.95 -3.60
N GLN A 31 1.40 -6.32 -4.75
CA GLN A 31 0.91 -5.92 -6.06
C GLN A 31 -0.46 -6.56 -6.41
N GLY A 32 -0.78 -7.71 -5.82
CA GLY A 32 -2.07 -8.35 -6.01
C GLY A 32 -2.11 -9.29 -7.22
N GLN A 33 -1.24 -10.30 -7.21
CA GLN A 33 -1.18 -11.34 -8.25
C GLN A 33 -2.04 -12.56 -7.87
N SER A 34 -3.31 -12.33 -7.52
CA SER A 34 -4.26 -13.40 -7.24
C SER A 34 -4.70 -14.13 -8.51
N GLU A 35 -5.44 -15.23 -8.36
CA GLU A 35 -5.97 -16.05 -9.47
C GLU A 35 -7.13 -15.39 -10.21
N CYS A 36 -7.83 -14.45 -9.57
CA CYS A 36 -9.04 -13.86 -10.12
C CYS A 36 -9.32 -12.45 -9.55
N LEU A 37 -10.27 -11.77 -10.17
CA LEU A 37 -10.91 -10.58 -9.66
C LEU A 37 -12.19 -10.99 -8.91
N SER A 38 -12.13 -11.04 -7.56
CA SER A 38 -13.25 -11.52 -6.74
C SER A 38 -14.20 -10.42 -6.29
N GLU A 39 -13.70 -9.26 -5.94
CA GLU A 39 -14.49 -8.14 -5.45
C GLU A 39 -14.20 -6.83 -6.18
N THR A 40 -15.27 -6.14 -6.58
CA THR A 40 -15.21 -4.82 -7.24
C THR A 40 -16.03 -3.79 -6.48
N GLU A 41 -16.46 -4.09 -5.24
CA GLU A 41 -17.24 -3.15 -4.44
C GLU A 41 -16.36 -1.98 -4.00
N VAL A 42 -16.90 -0.78 -4.18
CA VAL A 42 -16.25 0.47 -3.74
C VAL A 42 -16.18 0.53 -2.23
N VAL A 43 -15.00 0.76 -1.70
CA VAL A 43 -14.78 0.98 -0.26
C VAL A 43 -15.22 2.39 0.12
N ARG A 44 -16.29 2.49 0.91
CA ARG A 44 -16.83 3.78 1.33
C ARG A 44 -15.80 4.58 2.15
N GLY A 45 -15.55 5.83 1.73
CA GLY A 45 -14.59 6.72 2.40
C GLY A 45 -13.13 6.49 2.01
N ALA A 46 -12.86 5.52 1.12
CA ALA A 46 -11.52 5.28 0.61
C ALA A 46 -11.40 5.64 -0.86
N TYR A 47 -10.22 6.18 -1.22
CA TYR A 47 -9.87 6.54 -2.59
C TYR A 47 -8.50 5.97 -2.93
N GLU A 48 -8.26 5.68 -4.20
CA GLU A 48 -6.94 5.39 -4.74
C GLU A 48 -6.41 6.60 -5.49
N TYR A 49 -5.16 6.98 -5.24
CA TYR A 49 -4.49 7.99 -6.04
C TYR A 49 -3.87 7.37 -7.30
N LYS A 50 -4.37 7.81 -8.45
CA LYS A 50 -3.86 7.43 -9.77
C LYS A 50 -2.85 8.48 -10.23
N TYR A 51 -1.58 8.09 -10.27
CA TYR A 51 -0.47 9.01 -10.58
C TYR A 51 -0.49 9.49 -12.03
N LEU A 52 -0.78 8.58 -12.96
CA LEU A 52 -0.75 8.88 -14.40
C LEU A 52 -1.83 9.88 -14.82
N THR A 53 -2.96 9.87 -14.16
CA THR A 53 -4.08 10.78 -14.43
C THR A 53 -4.16 11.95 -13.45
N ASP A 54 -3.37 11.92 -12.38
CA ASP A 54 -3.43 12.86 -11.24
C ASP A 54 -4.84 12.96 -10.64
N THR A 55 -5.50 11.84 -10.44
CA THR A 55 -6.87 11.78 -9.92
C THR A 55 -6.98 10.96 -8.64
N LEU A 56 -7.99 11.27 -7.83
CA LEU A 56 -8.49 10.39 -6.77
C LEU A 56 -9.70 9.63 -7.30
N GLN A 57 -9.62 8.32 -7.35
CA GLN A 57 -10.73 7.46 -7.77
C GLN A 57 -11.26 6.67 -6.57
N PRO A 58 -12.57 6.36 -6.51
CA PRO A 58 -13.10 5.49 -5.47
C PRO A 58 -12.31 4.18 -5.41
N LEU A 59 -11.87 3.78 -4.21
CA LEU A 59 -11.07 2.57 -4.05
C LEU A 59 -11.91 1.32 -4.25
N GLN A 60 -11.46 0.48 -5.16
CA GLN A 60 -12.02 -0.85 -5.44
C GLN A 60 -10.96 -1.71 -6.14
N ASN A 61 -11.17 -3.02 -6.23
CA ASN A 61 -10.37 -3.86 -7.12
C ASN A 61 -10.79 -3.66 -8.59
N PRO A 62 -9.85 -3.75 -9.55
CA PRO A 62 -8.41 -3.94 -9.37
C PRO A 62 -7.69 -2.66 -8.99
N VAL A 63 -6.64 -2.77 -8.17
CA VAL A 63 -5.81 -1.66 -7.69
C VAL A 63 -4.53 -1.55 -8.53
N GLY A 64 -4.00 -0.35 -8.67
CA GLY A 64 -2.77 -0.04 -9.43
C GLY A 64 -3.04 0.82 -10.67
N GLU A 65 -1.95 1.27 -11.31
CA GLU A 65 -2.01 2.03 -12.56
C GLU A 65 -2.35 1.09 -13.72
N ASP A 66 -3.40 1.34 -14.48
CA ASP A 66 -3.77 0.53 -15.63
C ASP A 66 -4.39 1.34 -16.75
N VAL A 67 -3.81 1.25 -17.93
CA VAL A 67 -4.32 1.89 -19.17
C VAL A 67 -5.74 1.45 -19.50
N ARG A 68 -6.07 0.20 -19.22
CA ARG A 68 -7.37 -0.41 -19.57
C ARG A 68 -8.50 0.13 -18.70
N TYR A 69 -8.21 0.41 -17.42
CA TYR A 69 -9.16 0.88 -16.43
C TYR A 69 -9.17 2.42 -16.29
N ASP A 70 -8.01 3.03 -16.53
CA ASP A 70 -7.83 4.48 -16.36
C ASP A 70 -7.97 5.26 -17.67
N GLY A 71 -8.10 4.58 -18.81
CA GLY A 71 -8.03 5.15 -20.15
C GLY A 71 -9.09 6.22 -20.51
N GLY A 72 -10.14 6.39 -19.71
CA GLY A 72 -11.15 7.44 -19.88
C GLY A 72 -10.77 8.78 -19.24
N ALA A 73 -9.75 8.83 -18.37
CA ALA A 73 -9.42 10.01 -17.56
C ALA A 73 -8.33 10.90 -18.19
N GLY A 74 -7.71 10.47 -19.29
CA GLY A 74 -6.54 11.12 -19.89
C GLY A 74 -5.26 10.98 -19.05
N TRP A 75 -4.14 10.80 -19.71
CA TRP A 75 -2.85 10.64 -19.04
C TRP A 75 -2.24 12.00 -18.69
N ARG A 76 -1.63 12.06 -17.50
CA ARG A 76 -0.89 13.23 -17.04
C ARG A 76 0.37 13.51 -17.87
N PHE A 77 0.95 12.46 -18.46
CA PHE A 77 2.16 12.52 -19.25
C PHE A 77 1.91 12.00 -20.65
N ASP A 78 2.67 12.50 -21.61
CA ASP A 78 2.76 11.87 -22.92
C ASP A 78 3.59 10.59 -22.76
N VAL A 79 2.92 9.45 -22.75
CA VAL A 79 3.55 8.13 -22.58
C VAL A 79 3.92 7.49 -23.91
N GLY A 80 3.74 8.21 -25.03
CA GLY A 80 4.05 7.70 -26.35
C GLY A 80 3.16 6.55 -26.80
N SER A 81 3.73 5.60 -27.54
CA SER A 81 2.97 4.50 -28.17
C SER A 81 2.64 3.34 -27.24
N SER A 82 3.23 3.26 -26.02
CA SER A 82 3.01 2.16 -25.07
C SER A 82 3.09 2.64 -23.62
N ALA A 83 1.92 2.83 -23.02
CA ALA A 83 1.81 3.15 -21.60
C ALA A 83 2.28 1.99 -20.70
N GLU A 84 2.14 0.74 -21.16
CA GLU A 84 2.63 -0.43 -20.42
C GLU A 84 4.15 -0.44 -20.37
N ASP A 85 4.84 -0.13 -21.47
CA ASP A 85 6.29 -0.03 -21.50
C ASP A 85 6.77 1.14 -20.65
N TRP A 86 6.09 2.27 -20.70
CA TRP A 86 6.39 3.41 -19.87
C TRP A 86 6.27 3.09 -18.37
N LEU A 87 5.18 2.41 -17.95
CA LEU A 87 5.01 1.93 -16.58
C LEU A 87 6.11 0.98 -16.14
N ARG A 88 6.47 0.04 -17.04
CA ARG A 88 7.54 -0.93 -16.80
C ARG A 88 8.90 -0.27 -16.65
N GLU A 89 9.18 0.70 -17.50
CA GLU A 89 10.46 1.40 -17.56
C GLU A 89 10.67 2.34 -16.38
N HIS A 90 9.63 3.04 -15.95
CA HIS A 90 9.71 4.04 -14.89
C HIS A 90 9.38 3.49 -13.50
N ALA A 91 9.03 2.22 -13.38
CA ALA A 91 8.75 1.54 -12.10
C ALA A 91 7.85 2.36 -11.15
N LEU A 92 6.84 3.06 -11.70
CA LEU A 92 5.93 3.94 -10.93
C LEU A 92 4.99 3.18 -9.99
N GLY A 93 5.45 2.05 -9.48
CA GLY A 93 4.66 1.17 -8.68
C GLY A 93 3.58 0.52 -9.54
N SER A 94 3.39 -0.66 -9.36
CA SER A 94 2.45 -1.65 -9.82
C SER A 94 1.58 -1.25 -10.99
N ALA A 95 1.98 -1.74 -12.16
CA ALA A 95 0.98 -2.06 -13.16
C ALA A 95 -0.09 -2.95 -12.50
N CYS A 96 -1.35 -2.59 -12.68
CA CYS A 96 -2.47 -3.39 -12.24
C CYS A 96 -2.49 -4.70 -13.01
N TYR A 97 -2.56 -5.82 -12.29
CA TYR A 97 -2.73 -7.14 -12.92
C TYR A 97 -4.18 -7.47 -13.29
N GLY A 98 -5.12 -6.60 -12.90
CA GLY A 98 -6.54 -6.82 -13.12
C GLY A 98 -7.16 -7.88 -12.20
N HIS A 99 -6.48 -8.19 -11.09
CA HIS A 99 -6.86 -9.21 -10.12
C HIS A 99 -7.16 -8.58 -8.76
N THR A 100 -7.57 -9.39 -7.80
CA THR A 100 -7.80 -8.95 -6.42
C THR A 100 -6.49 -8.54 -5.75
N ASN A 101 -6.57 -7.43 -4.99
CA ASN A 101 -5.50 -6.88 -4.17
C ASN A 101 -5.97 -6.77 -2.71
N LEU A 102 -5.04 -6.80 -1.76
CA LEU A 102 -5.35 -6.67 -0.34
C LEU A 102 -5.78 -5.24 0.08
N VAL A 103 -5.44 -4.21 -0.71
CA VAL A 103 -5.62 -2.79 -0.34
C VAL A 103 -7.09 -2.41 -0.07
N PRO A 104 -8.10 -2.85 -0.85
CA PRO A 104 -9.49 -2.54 -0.52
C PRO A 104 -9.95 -3.14 0.81
N ALA A 105 -9.59 -4.40 1.10
CA ALA A 105 -9.91 -5.05 2.37
C ALA A 105 -9.22 -4.35 3.54
N PHE A 106 -7.95 -3.98 3.38
CA PHE A 106 -7.19 -3.19 4.34
C PHE A 106 -7.87 -1.86 4.66
N CYS A 107 -8.19 -1.07 3.65
CA CYS A 107 -8.81 0.25 3.84
C CYS A 107 -10.23 0.13 4.45
N ARG A 108 -10.99 -0.90 4.07
CA ARG A 108 -12.31 -1.19 4.67
C ARG A 108 -12.18 -1.45 6.17
N ALA A 109 -11.26 -2.32 6.57
CA ALA A 109 -11.01 -2.66 7.97
C ALA A 109 -10.47 -1.44 8.75
N TYR A 110 -9.48 -0.73 8.21
CA TYR A 110 -8.95 0.48 8.80
C TYR A 110 -10.04 1.54 9.07
N LEU A 111 -10.88 1.82 8.08
CA LEU A 111 -11.95 2.82 8.19
C LEU A 111 -13.10 2.36 9.09
N SER A 112 -13.32 1.05 9.24
CA SER A 112 -14.31 0.54 10.21
C SER A 112 -13.94 0.87 11.65
N VAL A 113 -12.64 0.99 11.95
CA VAL A 113 -12.11 1.35 13.28
C VAL A 113 -11.98 2.86 13.44
N THR A 114 -11.41 3.54 12.43
CA THR A 114 -11.03 4.96 12.55
C THR A 114 -12.14 5.93 12.13
N GLY A 115 -13.03 5.50 11.25
CA GLY A 115 -13.92 6.41 10.52
C GLY A 115 -13.16 7.35 9.59
N GLY A 116 -13.84 8.38 9.06
CA GLY A 116 -13.21 9.41 8.24
C GLY A 116 -12.96 8.97 6.79
N GLU A 117 -11.85 9.43 6.23
CA GLU A 117 -11.45 9.15 4.84
C GLU A 117 -9.98 8.75 4.76
N ALA A 118 -9.67 7.89 3.79
CA ALA A 118 -8.30 7.48 3.50
C ALA A 118 -8.01 7.50 2.00
N VAL A 119 -6.75 7.81 1.65
CA VAL A 119 -6.25 7.69 0.28
C VAL A 119 -5.15 6.65 0.24
N ALA A 120 -5.38 5.60 -0.54
CA ALA A 120 -4.40 4.57 -0.84
C ALA A 120 -3.45 5.05 -1.95
N VAL A 121 -2.16 4.86 -1.73
CA VAL A 121 -1.09 5.06 -2.71
C VAL A 121 -0.42 3.72 -2.94
N HIS A 122 -0.75 3.07 -4.02
CA HIS A 122 -0.20 1.75 -4.35
C HIS A 122 1.13 1.89 -5.10
N ALA A 123 2.22 1.31 -4.57
CA ALA A 123 3.59 1.45 -5.06
C ALA A 123 4.39 0.14 -4.95
N ALA A 124 3.76 -0.99 -5.28
CA ALA A 124 4.38 -2.31 -5.21
C ALA A 124 4.78 -2.82 -6.60
N LYS A 125 5.86 -3.61 -6.67
CA LYS A 125 6.35 -4.22 -7.91
C LYS A 125 6.87 -5.63 -7.64
N GLY A 126 6.31 -6.61 -8.37
CA GLY A 126 6.70 -8.01 -8.28
C GLY A 126 8.18 -8.26 -8.61
N SER A 127 8.72 -9.31 -8.03
CA SER A 127 10.10 -9.77 -8.25
C SER A 127 11.18 -8.74 -7.88
N THR A 128 10.94 -7.95 -6.82
CA THR A 128 11.92 -6.98 -6.29
C THR A 128 12.46 -7.42 -4.95
N GLU A 129 13.73 -7.14 -4.70
CA GLU A 129 14.37 -7.25 -3.39
C GLU A 129 14.25 -5.92 -2.64
N ILE A 130 14.42 -5.93 -1.31
CA ILE A 130 14.36 -4.69 -0.51
C ILE A 130 15.37 -3.65 -0.97
N LYS A 131 16.54 -4.07 -1.45
CA LYS A 131 17.58 -3.18 -1.99
C LYS A 131 17.10 -2.32 -3.16
N ASP A 132 16.10 -2.76 -3.93
CA ASP A 132 15.53 -2.01 -5.05
C ASP A 132 14.67 -0.83 -4.59
N TRP A 133 14.34 -0.77 -3.30
CA TRP A 133 13.50 0.23 -2.65
C TRP A 133 14.27 1.18 -1.73
N LEU A 134 15.61 1.08 -1.68
CA LEU A 134 16.42 1.95 -0.83
C LEU A 134 16.61 3.34 -1.42
N PRO A 135 16.82 4.38 -0.58
CA PRO A 135 17.13 5.73 -1.05
C PRO A 135 18.23 5.74 -2.11
N GLY A 136 17.97 6.43 -3.23
CA GLY A 136 18.87 6.47 -4.39
C GLY A 136 18.52 5.50 -5.51
N THR A 137 17.62 4.55 -5.30
CA THR A 137 17.14 3.63 -6.35
C THR A 137 15.97 4.21 -7.14
N LYS A 138 15.72 3.64 -8.33
CA LYS A 138 14.56 4.02 -9.16
C LYS A 138 13.23 3.68 -8.48
N GLY A 139 13.14 2.51 -7.83
CA GLY A 139 11.93 2.08 -7.11
C GLY A 139 11.56 3.04 -5.99
N TYR A 140 12.54 3.40 -5.16
CA TYR A 140 12.37 4.40 -4.11
C TYR A 140 11.93 5.76 -4.66
N ALA A 141 12.63 6.27 -5.66
CA ALA A 141 12.33 7.58 -6.25
C ALA A 141 10.91 7.65 -6.83
N ALA A 142 10.48 6.59 -7.54
CA ALA A 142 9.14 6.50 -8.11
C ALA A 142 8.06 6.44 -7.03
N MET A 143 8.26 5.64 -5.98
CA MET A 143 7.36 5.53 -4.84
C MET A 143 7.21 6.87 -4.09
N VAL A 144 8.32 7.54 -3.79
CA VAL A 144 8.31 8.86 -3.13
C VAL A 144 7.63 9.91 -4.01
N GLN A 145 7.93 9.94 -5.31
CA GLN A 145 7.32 10.87 -6.25
C GLN A 145 5.79 10.70 -6.32
N LYS A 146 5.30 9.46 -6.42
CA LYS A 146 3.87 9.16 -6.41
C LYS A 146 3.22 9.57 -5.10
N SER A 147 3.84 9.25 -3.98
CA SER A 147 3.34 9.57 -2.64
C SER A 147 3.27 11.08 -2.39
N LEU A 148 4.30 11.84 -2.75
CA LEU A 148 4.28 13.31 -2.67
C LEU A 148 3.21 13.94 -3.56
N ALA A 149 2.95 13.37 -4.73
CA ALA A 149 1.88 13.83 -5.59
C ALA A 149 0.49 13.60 -4.95
N ALA A 150 0.27 12.42 -4.35
CA ALA A 150 -0.95 12.12 -3.61
C ALA A 150 -1.15 13.07 -2.42
N ILE A 151 -0.10 13.28 -1.61
CA ILE A 151 -0.12 14.21 -0.47
C ILE A 151 -0.53 15.62 -0.92
N ARG A 152 0.07 16.13 -2.00
CA ARG A 152 -0.31 17.44 -2.56
C ARG A 152 -1.75 17.47 -3.06
N LYS A 153 -2.22 16.36 -3.67
CA LYS A 153 -3.59 16.25 -4.21
C LYS A 153 -4.66 16.29 -3.12
N VAL A 154 -4.38 15.63 -1.99
CA VAL A 154 -5.28 15.59 -0.82
C VAL A 154 -5.33 16.95 -0.11
N GLY A 155 -4.20 17.59 0.11
CA GLY A 155 -4.07 18.90 0.75
C GLY A 155 -4.25 18.86 2.27
N ALA A 156 -5.42 18.49 2.78
CA ALA A 156 -5.69 18.37 4.21
C ALA A 156 -5.36 16.96 4.72
N VAL A 157 -4.07 16.69 4.92
CA VAL A 157 -3.55 15.37 5.30
C VAL A 157 -3.59 15.18 6.82
N GLY A 158 -4.11 14.03 7.26
CA GLY A 158 -4.10 13.57 8.65
C GLY A 158 -2.79 12.86 9.00
N LYS A 159 -2.83 11.55 8.97
CA LYS A 159 -1.66 10.70 9.19
C LYS A 159 -1.14 10.12 7.88
N ILE A 160 0.15 9.81 7.85
CA ILE A 160 0.80 9.16 6.72
C ILE A 160 1.40 7.85 7.23
N TYR A 161 0.90 6.72 6.74
CA TYR A 161 1.39 5.39 7.09
C TYR A 161 1.96 4.70 5.87
N PHE A 162 3.07 4.02 6.06
CA PHE A 162 3.65 3.14 5.06
C PHE A 162 3.41 1.69 5.45
N VAL A 163 2.90 0.89 4.52
CA VAL A 163 2.55 -0.53 4.71
C VAL A 163 3.42 -1.35 3.77
N TRP A 164 4.15 -2.30 4.33
CA TRP A 164 5.14 -3.11 3.64
C TRP A 164 4.77 -4.59 3.63
N LEU A 165 4.74 -5.21 2.46
CA LEU A 165 4.65 -6.65 2.27
C LEU A 165 5.64 -7.06 1.18
N GLN A 166 6.83 -7.52 1.60
CA GLN A 166 7.93 -7.92 0.73
C GLN A 166 8.93 -8.74 1.55
N GLY A 167 9.69 -9.61 0.91
CA GLY A 167 10.76 -10.40 1.52
C GLY A 167 10.98 -11.72 0.80
N GLU A 168 10.03 -12.17 0.00
CA GLU A 168 10.07 -13.45 -0.69
C GLU A 168 11.25 -13.51 -1.69
N SER A 169 11.51 -12.41 -2.42
CA SER A 169 12.68 -12.34 -3.31
C SER A 169 13.99 -12.35 -2.53
N ASP A 170 14.04 -11.66 -1.39
CA ASP A 170 15.21 -11.64 -0.51
C ASP A 170 15.50 -13.04 0.07
N ALA A 171 14.45 -13.79 0.44
CA ALA A 171 14.60 -15.20 0.83
C ALA A 171 15.16 -16.05 -0.34
N ILE A 172 14.61 -15.91 -1.55
CA ILE A 172 15.10 -16.62 -2.75
C ILE A 172 16.60 -16.36 -2.97
N PHE A 173 17.03 -15.11 -2.85
CA PHE A 173 18.43 -14.71 -3.05
C PHE A 173 19.30 -14.82 -1.80
N SER A 174 18.79 -15.43 -0.73
CA SER A 174 19.53 -15.73 0.51
C SER A 174 20.05 -14.48 1.22
N CYS A 175 19.27 -13.40 1.25
CA CYS A 175 19.57 -12.23 2.05
C CYS A 175 19.67 -12.64 3.54
N SER A 176 20.70 -12.18 4.24
CA SER A 176 20.83 -12.48 5.66
C SER A 176 19.83 -11.70 6.51
N GLN A 177 19.49 -12.24 7.69
CA GLN A 177 18.62 -11.54 8.65
C GLN A 177 19.14 -10.13 8.96
N SER A 178 20.45 -10.00 9.24
CA SER A 178 21.06 -8.72 9.59
C SER A 178 21.03 -7.70 8.45
N ASP A 179 21.25 -8.17 7.21
CA ASP A 179 21.26 -7.28 6.05
C ASP A 179 19.83 -6.80 5.75
N TYR A 180 18.85 -7.71 5.80
CA TYR A 180 17.46 -7.33 5.57
C TYR A 180 16.94 -6.37 6.65
N GLU A 181 17.24 -6.62 7.95
CA GLU A 181 16.89 -5.73 9.06
C GLU A 181 17.52 -4.34 8.88
N ALA A 182 18.81 -4.27 8.52
CA ALA A 182 19.50 -3.01 8.27
C ALA A 182 18.87 -2.23 7.08
N GLN A 183 18.49 -2.93 6.02
CA GLN A 183 17.83 -2.32 4.86
C GLN A 183 16.40 -1.86 5.17
N LEU A 184 15.65 -2.57 6.03
CA LEU A 184 14.36 -2.08 6.54
C LEU A 184 14.52 -0.74 7.26
N VAL A 185 15.51 -0.64 8.15
CA VAL A 185 15.80 0.61 8.88
C VAL A 185 16.15 1.74 7.90
N GLN A 186 17.03 1.47 6.94
CA GLN A 186 17.41 2.46 5.93
C GLN A 186 16.21 2.92 5.09
N LEU A 187 15.31 2.02 4.71
CA LEU A 187 14.08 2.34 3.98
C LEU A 187 13.17 3.22 4.84
N GLN A 188 12.95 2.84 6.11
CA GLN A 188 12.11 3.60 7.03
C GLN A 188 12.65 5.02 7.28
N GLU A 189 13.94 5.18 7.53
CA GLU A 189 14.58 6.48 7.73
C GLU A 189 14.45 7.37 6.49
N GLY A 190 14.62 6.78 5.29
CA GLY A 190 14.41 7.47 4.03
C GLY A 190 12.98 7.98 3.89
N LEU A 191 11.99 7.13 4.13
CA LEU A 191 10.57 7.51 4.02
C LEU A 191 10.15 8.51 5.09
N ALA A 192 10.66 8.39 6.32
CA ALA A 192 10.41 9.37 7.37
C ALA A 192 10.95 10.76 6.99
N ARG A 193 12.15 10.82 6.41
CA ARG A 193 12.77 12.06 5.94
C ARG A 193 12.03 12.67 4.76
N ASP A 194 11.68 11.86 3.75
CA ASP A 194 11.22 12.36 2.46
C ASP A 194 9.69 12.50 2.37
N LEU A 195 8.93 11.72 3.16
CA LEU A 195 7.47 11.73 3.19
C LEU A 195 6.88 12.14 4.55
N GLY A 196 7.66 12.11 5.63
CA GLY A 196 7.17 12.38 6.97
C GLY A 196 6.19 11.31 7.46
N ILE A 197 6.44 10.03 7.19
CA ILE A 197 5.56 8.94 7.65
C ILE A 197 5.48 8.90 9.17
N ASP A 198 4.27 8.69 9.70
CA ASP A 198 4.02 8.56 11.15
C ASP A 198 4.44 7.17 11.67
N ALA A 199 4.29 6.13 10.87
CA ALA A 199 4.75 4.79 11.19
C ALA A 199 4.97 3.94 9.93
N PHE A 200 5.80 2.90 10.08
CA PHE A 200 6.09 1.87 9.08
C PHE A 200 5.47 0.55 9.54
N GLY A 201 4.40 0.13 8.89
CA GLY A 201 3.71 -1.11 9.18
C GLY A 201 4.22 -2.27 8.35
N ILE A 202 4.49 -3.41 8.97
CA ILE A 202 4.93 -4.65 8.32
C ILE A 202 3.78 -5.66 8.34
N ILE A 203 3.39 -6.11 7.17
CA ILE A 203 2.67 -7.37 6.99
C ILE A 203 3.76 -8.41 6.79
N ARG A 204 3.95 -9.28 7.78
CA ARG A 204 5.02 -10.27 7.77
C ARG A 204 4.81 -11.28 6.64
N VAL A 205 5.89 -11.56 5.90
CA VAL A 205 5.84 -12.58 4.85
C VAL A 205 5.62 -13.98 5.42
N GLY A 206 5.08 -14.87 4.58
CA GLY A 206 5.01 -16.29 4.85
C GLY A 206 6.27 -17.04 4.40
N ARG A 207 6.11 -18.34 4.14
CA ARG A 207 7.20 -19.25 3.74
C ARG A 207 7.19 -19.50 2.25
N PHE A 208 7.90 -18.68 1.50
CA PHE A 208 7.96 -18.75 0.05
C PHE A 208 8.91 -19.84 -0.47
N THR A 209 10.06 -19.98 0.15
CA THR A 209 11.07 -20.99 -0.24
C THR A 209 10.88 -22.34 0.48
N GLY A 210 10.16 -22.33 1.61
CA GLY A 210 9.90 -23.50 2.44
C GLY A 210 11.11 -23.98 3.26
N ASP A 211 12.14 -23.16 3.42
CA ASP A 211 13.35 -23.50 4.17
C ASP A 211 13.87 -22.34 5.06
N ALA A 212 15.06 -22.48 5.63
CA ALA A 212 15.66 -21.52 6.55
C ALA A 212 15.90 -20.11 5.96
N ARG A 213 15.83 -19.94 4.66
CA ARG A 213 15.93 -18.62 4.01
C ARG A 213 14.72 -17.75 4.33
N ASP A 214 13.55 -18.37 4.45
CA ASP A 214 12.34 -17.67 4.91
C ASP A 214 12.48 -17.24 6.37
N ASP A 215 13.07 -18.11 7.23
CA ASP A 215 13.29 -17.80 8.65
C ASP A 215 14.13 -16.52 8.82
N ALA A 216 15.17 -16.33 8.01
CA ALA A 216 16.02 -15.16 8.07
C ALA A 216 15.22 -13.86 7.85
N ILE A 217 14.31 -13.84 6.88
CA ILE A 217 13.48 -12.68 6.56
C ILE A 217 12.38 -12.47 7.61
N ILE A 218 11.71 -13.55 8.01
CA ILE A 218 10.67 -13.54 9.04
C ILE A 218 11.22 -12.97 10.35
N GLU A 219 12.39 -13.46 10.80
CA GLU A 219 13.01 -12.97 12.03
C GLU A 219 13.54 -11.54 11.92
N ALA A 220 14.01 -11.11 10.73
CA ALA A 220 14.39 -9.72 10.50
C ALA A 220 13.17 -8.77 10.64
N GLN A 221 12.02 -9.15 10.09
CA GLN A 221 10.80 -8.37 10.21
C GLN A 221 10.28 -8.29 11.66
N ARG A 222 10.35 -9.40 12.40
CA ARG A 222 10.04 -9.42 13.84
C ARG A 222 11.02 -8.59 14.65
N ALA A 223 12.33 -8.71 14.38
CA ALA A 223 13.37 -7.94 15.05
C ALA A 223 13.20 -6.44 14.83
N ALA A 224 12.90 -6.01 13.59
CA ALA A 224 12.62 -4.62 13.28
C ALA A 224 11.45 -4.07 14.13
N CYS A 225 10.33 -4.78 14.19
CA CYS A 225 9.19 -4.37 15.00
C CYS A 225 9.46 -4.38 16.51
N LYS A 226 10.36 -5.26 16.98
CA LYS A 226 10.71 -5.36 18.40
C LYS A 226 11.71 -4.29 18.85
N HIS A 227 12.68 -3.97 18.00
CA HIS A 227 13.82 -3.12 18.37
C HIS A 227 13.60 -1.64 18.06
N TYR A 228 12.77 -1.33 17.07
CA TYR A 228 12.62 0.05 16.59
C TYR A 228 11.16 0.51 16.69
N ARG A 229 10.91 1.53 17.48
CA ARG A 229 9.56 2.03 17.84
C ARG A 229 8.72 2.54 16.66
N HIS A 230 9.34 2.78 15.50
CA HIS A 230 8.65 3.29 14.31
C HIS A 230 8.12 2.18 13.42
N PHE A 231 8.45 0.93 13.72
CA PHE A 231 7.91 -0.25 13.06
C PHE A 231 6.74 -0.82 13.84
N LEU A 232 5.73 -1.25 13.11
CA LEU A 232 4.53 -1.90 13.64
C LEU A 232 4.34 -3.24 12.94
N MET A 233 4.16 -4.32 13.69
CA MET A 233 3.69 -5.57 13.13
C MET A 233 2.17 -5.44 12.89
N LEU A 234 1.77 -5.37 11.63
CA LEU A 234 0.35 -5.23 11.26
C LEU A 234 -0.34 -6.57 11.15
N SER A 235 0.36 -7.59 10.66
CA SER A 235 -0.16 -8.95 10.56
C SER A 235 0.95 -9.98 10.54
N GLU A 236 0.74 -11.11 11.22
CA GLU A 236 1.55 -12.33 11.11
C GLU A 236 0.74 -13.49 10.52
N LEU A 237 -0.40 -13.18 9.91
CA LEU A 237 -1.39 -14.18 9.47
C LEU A 237 -0.92 -15.00 8.26
N ALA A 238 0.10 -14.53 7.52
CA ALA A 238 0.57 -15.14 6.28
C ALA A 238 0.87 -16.64 6.41
N GLU A 239 1.61 -17.08 7.42
CA GLU A 239 1.92 -18.51 7.63
C GLU A 239 0.68 -19.37 7.89
N GLN A 240 -0.37 -18.81 8.51
CA GLN A 240 -1.62 -19.54 8.73
C GLN A 240 -2.44 -19.64 7.45
N ILE A 241 -2.47 -18.55 6.67
CA ILE A 241 -3.16 -18.50 5.36
C ILE A 241 -2.56 -19.52 4.39
N GLU A 242 -1.26 -19.68 4.37
CA GLU A 242 -0.55 -20.63 3.52
C GLU A 242 -0.91 -22.10 3.78
N GLN A 243 -1.42 -22.42 4.96
CA GLN A 243 -1.88 -23.76 5.29
C GLN A 243 -3.26 -24.10 4.67
N ASP A 244 -4.00 -23.09 4.22
CA ASP A 244 -5.29 -23.28 3.52
C ASP A 244 -5.11 -23.11 2.00
N PRO A 245 -5.14 -24.21 1.21
CA PRO A 245 -5.00 -24.11 -0.23
C PRO A 245 -6.05 -23.20 -0.90
N ALA A 246 -7.22 -23.01 -0.27
CA ALA A 246 -8.26 -22.10 -0.78
C ALA A 246 -7.87 -20.61 -0.64
N CYS A 247 -6.82 -20.31 0.10
CA CYS A 247 -6.28 -18.96 0.27
C CYS A 247 -5.07 -18.69 -0.62
N MET A 248 -4.57 -19.70 -1.32
CA MET A 248 -3.40 -19.61 -2.21
C MET A 248 -3.81 -19.54 -3.67
N ASN A 249 -2.99 -18.85 -4.47
CA ASN A 249 -3.17 -18.85 -5.92
C ASN A 249 -2.83 -20.22 -6.50
N PRO A 250 -3.79 -20.93 -7.13
CA PRO A 250 -3.55 -22.28 -7.62
C PRO A 250 -2.67 -22.34 -8.88
N HIS A 251 -2.39 -21.19 -9.50
CA HIS A 251 -1.65 -21.09 -10.75
C HIS A 251 -0.24 -20.56 -10.58
N VAL A 252 0.03 -19.85 -9.49
CA VAL A 252 1.34 -19.22 -9.22
C VAL A 252 1.79 -19.54 -7.80
N GLY A 253 2.75 -20.43 -7.67
CA GLY A 253 3.26 -20.89 -6.36
C GLY A 253 3.74 -19.73 -5.48
N GLY A 254 3.52 -19.84 -4.17
CA GLY A 254 3.94 -18.86 -3.17
C GLY A 254 3.14 -17.54 -3.18
N HIS A 255 2.10 -17.43 -4.01
CA HIS A 255 1.25 -16.25 -4.04
C HIS A 255 -0.09 -16.51 -3.36
N PHE A 256 -0.57 -15.48 -2.67
CA PHE A 256 -1.91 -15.54 -2.08
C PHE A 256 -2.99 -15.44 -3.17
N GLY A 257 -4.04 -16.24 -3.02
CA GLY A 257 -5.28 -16.11 -3.78
C GLY A 257 -6.12 -14.94 -3.30
N ALA A 258 -7.20 -14.65 -4.01
CA ALA A 258 -8.10 -13.55 -3.69
C ALA A 258 -8.59 -13.59 -2.23
N LYS A 259 -9.00 -14.75 -1.75
CA LYS A 259 -9.43 -14.97 -0.36
C LYS A 259 -8.30 -14.70 0.64
N GLY A 260 -7.08 -15.16 0.35
CA GLY A 260 -5.92 -14.95 1.22
C GLY A 260 -5.54 -13.47 1.33
N LEU A 261 -5.53 -12.75 0.20
CA LEU A 261 -5.26 -11.30 0.19
C LEU A 261 -6.33 -10.51 0.94
N GLU A 262 -7.58 -10.92 0.87
CA GLU A 262 -8.66 -10.26 1.60
C GLU A 262 -8.52 -10.45 3.11
N LEU A 263 -8.26 -11.66 3.58
CA LEU A 263 -8.02 -11.95 4.99
C LEU A 263 -6.80 -11.19 5.54
N LEU A 264 -5.69 -11.22 4.80
CA LEU A 264 -4.45 -10.54 5.17
C LEU A 264 -4.62 -9.02 5.23
N GLY A 265 -5.33 -8.46 4.24
CA GLY A 265 -5.63 -7.04 4.20
C GLY A 265 -6.53 -6.60 5.35
N ALA A 266 -7.58 -7.37 5.66
CA ALA A 266 -8.51 -7.05 6.74
C ALA A 266 -7.80 -7.05 8.11
N ASP A 267 -7.01 -8.10 8.42
CA ASP A 267 -6.26 -8.21 9.68
C ASP A 267 -5.27 -7.05 9.87
N ALA A 268 -4.48 -6.77 8.84
CA ALA A 268 -3.50 -5.68 8.88
C ALA A 268 -4.16 -4.29 8.98
N GLY A 269 -5.28 -4.09 8.29
CA GLY A 269 -6.02 -2.83 8.30
C GLY A 269 -6.67 -2.54 9.65
N GLU A 270 -7.26 -3.55 10.28
CA GLU A 270 -7.83 -3.44 11.62
C GLU A 270 -6.74 -3.09 12.65
N THR A 271 -5.60 -3.79 12.59
CA THR A 271 -4.45 -3.53 13.48
C THR A 271 -3.95 -2.09 13.35
N LEU A 272 -3.76 -1.59 12.13
CA LEU A 272 -3.37 -0.19 11.92
C LEU A 272 -4.45 0.78 12.42
N GLY A 273 -5.71 0.47 12.22
CA GLY A 273 -6.84 1.26 12.71
C GLY A 273 -6.82 1.41 14.23
N ILE A 274 -6.61 0.31 14.95
CA ILE A 274 -6.48 0.29 16.42
C ILE A 274 -5.29 1.15 16.86
N TYR A 275 -4.13 0.98 16.23
CA TYR A 275 -2.97 1.83 16.50
C TYR A 275 -3.26 3.31 16.27
N ARG A 276 -3.92 3.66 15.17
CA ARG A 276 -4.31 5.04 14.82
C ARG A 276 -5.18 5.70 15.90
N MET A 277 -6.03 4.90 16.54
CA MET A 277 -6.93 5.35 17.62
C MET A 277 -6.26 5.39 19.01
N GLY A 278 -4.96 5.16 19.09
CA GLY A 278 -4.18 5.18 20.34
C GLY A 278 -4.15 3.84 21.07
N GLY A 279 -4.57 2.74 20.42
CA GLY A 279 -4.33 1.38 20.87
C GLY A 279 -2.83 1.04 20.86
N LYS A 280 -2.44 0.06 21.67
CA LYS A 280 -1.06 -0.47 21.73
C LYS A 280 -1.00 -1.81 21.03
#